data_365b334902c3a50b6582b580557a3953
#
_entry.id   365b334902c3a50b6582b580557a3953
#
_cell.length_a   1.000
_cell.length_b   1.000
_cell.length_c   1.000
_cell.angle_alpha   90.00
_cell.angle_beta   90.00
_cell.angle_gamma   90.00
#
_symmetry.space_group_name_H-M   'P 1'
#
loop_
_entity.id
_entity.type
_entity.pdbx_description
1 polymer ?
#
loop_
_entity_poly.entity_id
_entity_poly.type
_entity_poly.pdbx_seq_one_letter_code
_entity_poly.pdbx_strand_id
1 'polypeptide(L)'
;MINPVQAAIGIVVLLVTVGGLLYLFYSRTNAVEKSGYGALIMLSLITLMIPVFWIMESNGQAMAKAQQHQTALERGAELYAQYCFQCHGTKGQGRVGPSLNNNPQVNKLSDNDLLRIISAGIYNTNTNQLNVAIMPAWSEDYGGPLTNIDIQYLFELIRSSDPDYLKANGLPAGNGFDQVPSLIQKNNPTAYQTAVAQESAGQFGNPVDLTSKKNITIDMVTSPSGASCSPACYDPVYVKVKVGTTITWVNKDTQAHTVTALQTEDLNNKKIASNIFDSGLSKPIMTNGTFTYTVTMAAYNLNKDHKVYYYCQYHPSMVAVLLIVP
;
A
#
# COMPACT_ATOMS: atom_id res chain seq x y z
N MET A 1 10.66 -3.16 29.74
CA MET A 1 11.25 -2.49 30.95
C MET A 1 10.28 -2.68 32.09
N ILE A 2 10.77 -3.14 33.24
CA ILE A 2 9.90 -3.31 34.42
C ILE A 2 9.52 -1.90 34.90
N ASN A 3 8.21 -1.64 35.03
CA ASN A 3 7.72 -0.36 35.56
C ASN A 3 8.18 -0.22 37.01
N PRO A 4 8.96 0.84 37.39
CA PRO A 4 9.50 0.99 38.74
C PRO A 4 8.41 1.06 39.82
N VAL A 5 7.21 1.54 39.50
CA VAL A 5 6.07 1.57 40.42
C VAL A 5 5.56 0.14 40.68
N GLN A 6 5.45 -0.70 39.66
CA GLN A 6 5.05 -2.10 39.82
C GLN A 6 6.08 -2.89 40.65
N ALA A 7 7.37 -2.65 40.40
CA ALA A 7 8.43 -3.26 41.18
C ALA A 7 8.36 -2.84 42.67
N ALA A 8 8.16 -1.56 42.97
CA ALA A 8 8.01 -1.04 44.32
C ALA A 8 6.80 -1.64 45.04
N ILE A 9 5.64 -1.72 44.37
CA ILE A 9 4.43 -2.36 44.93
C ILE A 9 4.70 -3.85 45.22
N GLY A 10 5.31 -4.56 44.26
CA GLY A 10 5.67 -5.98 44.46
C GLY A 10 6.57 -6.22 45.65
N ILE A 11 7.58 -5.36 45.84
CA ILE A 11 8.49 -5.43 47.01
C ILE A 11 7.73 -5.19 48.32
N VAL A 12 6.86 -4.18 48.40
CA VAL A 12 6.05 -3.89 49.59
C VAL A 12 5.15 -5.07 49.94
N VAL A 13 4.47 -5.64 48.93
CA VAL A 13 3.62 -6.83 49.15
C VAL A 13 4.45 -8.01 49.64
N LEU A 14 5.62 -8.25 49.06
CA LEU A 14 6.52 -9.32 49.49
C LEU A 14 6.94 -9.13 50.95
N LEU A 15 7.34 -7.91 51.35
CA LEU A 15 7.76 -7.59 52.71
C LEU A 15 6.63 -7.76 53.72
N VAL A 16 5.40 -7.31 53.38
CA VAL A 16 4.20 -7.49 54.23
C VAL A 16 3.87 -8.97 54.39
N THR A 17 3.95 -9.74 53.28
CA THR A 17 3.67 -11.18 53.26
C THR A 17 4.70 -11.94 54.14
N VAL A 18 5.98 -11.69 53.89
CA VAL A 18 7.06 -12.34 54.66
C VAL A 18 6.99 -11.94 56.15
N GLY A 19 6.79 -10.64 56.44
CA GLY A 19 6.63 -10.14 57.83
C GLY A 19 5.42 -10.77 58.52
N GLY A 20 4.29 -10.88 57.84
CA GLY A 20 3.10 -11.57 58.36
C GLY A 20 3.33 -13.05 58.66
N LEU A 21 4.00 -13.75 57.74
CA LEU A 21 4.37 -15.17 57.93
C LEU A 21 5.34 -15.33 59.12
N LEU A 22 6.37 -14.50 59.19
CA LEU A 22 7.31 -14.55 60.33
C LEU A 22 6.60 -14.28 61.65
N TYR A 23 5.69 -13.31 61.73
CA TYR A 23 4.88 -13.03 62.90
C TYR A 23 4.04 -14.25 63.32
N LEU A 24 3.37 -14.93 62.39
CA LEU A 24 2.60 -16.13 62.63
C LEU A 24 3.46 -17.28 63.17
N PHE A 25 4.62 -17.54 62.56
CA PHE A 25 5.51 -18.64 62.96
C PHE A 25 6.24 -18.39 64.25
N TYR A 26 6.57 -17.13 64.58
CA TYR A 26 7.33 -16.80 65.80
C TYR A 26 6.45 -16.63 67.03
N SER A 27 5.15 -16.42 66.90
CA SER A 27 4.21 -16.19 67.97
C SER A 27 3.70 -17.52 68.57
N ARG A 28 4.20 -17.90 69.75
CA ARG A 28 3.90 -19.19 70.42
C ARG A 28 2.54 -19.29 71.14
N THR A 29 1.70 -18.24 71.11
CA THR A 29 0.41 -18.20 71.82
C THR A 29 -0.74 -18.16 70.89
N ASN A 30 -1.81 -18.96 71.06
CA ASN A 30 -3.04 -19.01 70.28
C ASN A 30 -2.83 -19.18 68.74
N ALA A 31 -1.97 -20.13 68.37
CA ALA A 31 -1.53 -20.34 67.01
C ALA A 31 -2.70 -20.55 66.00
N VAL A 32 -3.76 -21.24 66.37
CA VAL A 32 -4.91 -21.53 65.52
C VAL A 32 -5.72 -20.28 65.23
N GLU A 33 -6.00 -19.47 66.25
CA GLU A 33 -6.78 -18.24 66.08
C GLU A 33 -6.01 -17.18 65.28
N LYS A 34 -4.70 -17.00 65.58
CA LYS A 34 -3.83 -16.09 64.83
C LYS A 34 -3.59 -16.51 63.39
N SER A 35 -3.48 -17.80 63.11
CA SER A 35 -3.37 -18.32 61.74
C SER A 35 -4.66 -18.10 60.95
N GLY A 36 -5.83 -18.21 61.60
CA GLY A 36 -7.12 -17.90 60.96
C GLY A 36 -7.26 -16.44 60.60
N TYR A 37 -6.95 -15.51 61.53
CA TYR A 37 -6.96 -14.07 61.22
C TYR A 37 -5.88 -13.69 60.19
N GLY A 38 -4.70 -14.28 60.27
CA GLY A 38 -3.64 -14.08 59.30
C GLY A 38 -4.04 -14.51 57.87
N ALA A 39 -4.69 -15.66 57.77
CA ALA A 39 -5.21 -16.14 56.49
C ALA A 39 -6.30 -15.22 55.91
N LEU A 40 -7.21 -14.72 56.75
CA LEU A 40 -8.26 -13.79 56.32
C LEU A 40 -7.67 -12.44 55.87
N ILE A 41 -6.68 -11.90 56.57
CA ILE A 41 -5.99 -10.67 56.17
C ILE A 41 -5.26 -10.87 54.84
N MET A 42 -4.55 -11.99 54.67
CA MET A 42 -3.85 -12.30 53.41
C MET A 42 -4.81 -12.46 52.24
N LEU A 43 -5.91 -13.18 52.42
CA LEU A 43 -6.98 -13.32 51.42
C LEU A 43 -7.58 -11.97 51.04
N SER A 44 -7.84 -11.12 52.03
CA SER A 44 -8.39 -9.77 51.79
C SER A 44 -7.40 -8.90 51.03
N LEU A 45 -6.09 -8.94 51.34
CA LEU A 45 -5.06 -8.21 50.61
C LEU A 45 -4.93 -8.71 49.17
N ILE A 46 -4.89 -10.01 48.96
CA ILE A 46 -4.85 -10.60 47.60
C ILE A 46 -6.07 -10.18 46.79
N THR A 47 -7.26 -10.28 47.39
CA THR A 47 -8.52 -9.91 46.72
C THR A 47 -8.57 -8.44 46.32
N LEU A 48 -8.02 -7.53 47.14
CA LEU A 48 -7.91 -6.11 46.86
C LEU A 48 -6.82 -5.81 45.81
N MET A 49 -5.73 -6.58 45.81
CA MET A 49 -4.63 -6.33 44.89
C MET A 49 -4.89 -6.81 43.45
N ILE A 50 -5.67 -7.89 43.26
CA ILE A 50 -5.99 -8.41 41.94
C ILE A 50 -6.60 -7.34 41.02
N PRO A 51 -7.68 -6.61 41.40
CA PRO A 51 -8.24 -5.58 40.52
C PRO A 51 -7.28 -4.40 40.28
N VAL A 52 -6.46 -4.04 41.26
CA VAL A 52 -5.46 -2.97 41.10
C VAL A 52 -4.42 -3.38 40.06
N PHE A 53 -3.85 -4.58 40.19
CA PHE A 53 -2.92 -5.09 39.18
C PHE A 53 -3.55 -5.24 37.82
N TRP A 54 -4.81 -5.70 37.75
CA TRP A 54 -5.54 -5.84 36.46
C TRP A 54 -5.73 -4.49 35.78
N ILE A 55 -6.12 -3.42 36.49
CA ILE A 55 -6.24 -2.07 35.94
C ILE A 55 -4.87 -1.53 35.49
N MET A 56 -3.82 -1.73 36.28
CA MET A 56 -2.47 -1.28 35.92
C MET A 56 -1.95 -2.01 34.69
N GLU A 57 -2.17 -3.31 34.59
CA GLU A 57 -1.74 -4.13 33.47
C GLU A 57 -2.53 -3.79 32.21
N SER A 58 -3.85 -3.60 32.29
CA SER A 58 -4.67 -3.23 31.13
C SER A 58 -4.24 -1.88 30.53
N ASN A 59 -3.88 -0.89 31.37
CA ASN A 59 -3.34 0.39 30.88
C ASN A 59 -1.94 0.22 30.28
N GLY A 60 -1.10 -0.63 30.85
CA GLY A 60 0.22 -0.96 30.31
C GLY A 60 0.14 -1.63 28.94
N GLN A 61 -0.78 -2.56 28.77
CA GLN A 61 -1.02 -3.25 27.50
C GLN A 61 -1.56 -2.30 26.44
N ALA A 62 -2.48 -1.39 26.77
CA ALA A 62 -3.00 -0.40 25.84
C ALA A 62 -1.90 0.54 25.33
N MET A 63 -1.03 1.03 26.21
CA MET A 63 0.11 1.87 25.82
C MET A 63 1.13 1.10 24.99
N ALA A 64 1.45 -0.14 25.35
CA ALA A 64 2.37 -0.98 24.59
C ALA A 64 1.83 -1.26 23.18
N LYS A 65 0.54 -1.55 23.05
CA LYS A 65 -0.13 -1.75 21.76
C LYS A 65 -0.06 -0.50 20.89
N ALA A 66 -0.35 0.68 21.44
CA ALA A 66 -0.26 1.94 20.74
C ALA A 66 1.17 2.22 20.25
N GLN A 67 2.18 1.95 21.08
CA GLN A 67 3.59 2.13 20.71
C GLN A 67 4.03 1.14 19.63
N GLN A 68 3.60 -0.13 19.70
CA GLN A 68 3.87 -1.13 18.65
C GLN A 68 3.25 -0.71 17.33
N HIS A 69 2.00 -0.25 17.36
CA HIS A 69 1.33 0.26 16.15
C HIS A 69 2.08 1.45 15.57
N GLN A 70 2.47 2.44 16.38
CA GLN A 70 3.26 3.59 15.91
C GLN A 70 4.57 3.15 15.25
N THR A 71 5.30 2.21 15.86
CA THR A 71 6.52 1.65 15.25
C THR A 71 6.23 0.95 13.92
N ALA A 72 5.11 0.22 13.83
CA ALA A 72 4.71 -0.44 12.60
C ALA A 72 4.39 0.58 11.49
N LEU A 73 3.72 1.69 11.83
CA LEU A 73 3.45 2.77 10.87
C LEU A 73 4.74 3.43 10.35
N GLU A 74 5.70 3.71 11.24
CA GLU A 74 6.98 4.30 10.86
C GLU A 74 7.75 3.38 9.91
N ARG A 75 7.86 2.09 10.25
CA ARG A 75 8.53 1.09 9.40
C ARG A 75 7.78 0.84 8.10
N GLY A 76 6.46 0.74 8.15
CA GLY A 76 5.63 0.60 6.96
C GLY A 76 5.77 1.80 6.01
N ALA A 77 5.85 3.02 6.54
CA ALA A 77 6.06 4.22 5.75
C ALA A 77 7.45 4.27 5.09
N GLU A 78 8.51 3.82 5.79
CA GLU A 78 9.85 3.67 5.22
C GLU A 78 9.85 2.68 4.05
N LEU A 79 9.24 1.50 4.23
CA LEU A 79 9.12 0.47 3.19
C LEU A 79 8.28 0.95 2.01
N TYR A 80 7.15 1.61 2.28
CA TYR A 80 6.31 2.21 1.24
C TYR A 80 7.07 3.27 0.43
N ALA A 81 7.83 4.13 1.10
CA ALA A 81 8.66 5.14 0.46
C ALA A 81 9.81 4.55 -0.37
N GLN A 82 10.16 3.29 -0.17
CA GLN A 82 11.19 2.62 -0.95
C GLN A 82 10.61 1.81 -2.13
N TYR A 83 9.49 1.11 -1.92
CA TYR A 83 9.03 0.08 -2.85
C TYR A 83 7.68 0.38 -3.51
N CYS A 84 6.81 1.22 -2.93
CA CYS A 84 5.40 1.29 -3.29
C CYS A 84 4.96 2.61 -3.93
N PHE A 85 5.58 3.75 -3.54
CA PHE A 85 5.08 5.08 -3.91
C PHE A 85 5.08 5.34 -5.42
N GLN A 86 5.98 4.71 -6.16
CA GLN A 86 6.06 4.91 -7.61
C GLN A 86 4.80 4.47 -8.34
N CYS A 87 4.14 3.43 -7.84
CA CYS A 87 2.88 2.93 -8.39
C CYS A 87 1.65 3.47 -7.65
N HIS A 88 1.74 3.64 -6.32
CA HIS A 88 0.58 3.99 -5.50
C HIS A 88 0.51 5.46 -5.06
N GLY A 89 1.49 6.28 -5.51
CA GLY A 89 1.54 7.72 -5.23
C GLY A 89 2.26 8.08 -3.93
N THR A 90 2.70 9.34 -3.82
CA THR A 90 3.50 9.81 -2.68
C THR A 90 2.74 9.83 -1.35
N LYS A 91 1.40 9.81 -1.39
CA LYS A 91 0.50 9.76 -0.23
C LYS A 91 -0.43 8.55 -0.25
N GLY A 92 -0.15 7.56 -1.08
CA GLY A 92 -1.03 6.41 -1.26
C GLY A 92 -2.33 6.72 -2.01
N GLN A 93 -2.41 7.85 -2.69
CA GLN A 93 -3.61 8.32 -3.39
C GLN A 93 -3.88 7.59 -4.71
N GLY A 94 -3.00 6.70 -5.11
CA GLY A 94 -3.05 6.00 -6.39
C GLY A 94 -2.32 6.75 -7.50
N ARG A 95 -1.88 6.00 -8.48
CA ARG A 95 -1.19 6.49 -9.67
C ARG A 95 -1.37 5.48 -10.82
N VAL A 96 -0.36 4.66 -11.10
CA VAL A 96 -0.47 3.48 -11.97
C VAL A 96 -1.21 2.35 -11.26
N GLY A 97 -0.93 2.19 -9.97
CA GLY A 97 -1.67 1.31 -9.07
C GLY A 97 -2.85 2.03 -8.41
N PRO A 98 -3.79 1.29 -7.83
CA PRO A 98 -4.94 1.87 -7.15
C PRO A 98 -4.52 2.70 -5.92
N SER A 99 -5.41 3.59 -5.48
CA SER A 99 -5.27 4.23 -4.17
C SER A 99 -5.25 3.18 -3.07
N LEU A 100 -4.35 3.35 -2.10
CA LEU A 100 -4.26 2.55 -0.88
C LEU A 100 -4.72 3.35 0.34
N ASN A 101 -4.57 4.66 0.29
CA ASN A 101 -4.95 5.58 1.36
C ASN A 101 -6.46 5.86 1.29
N ASN A 102 -7.17 5.52 2.36
CA ASN A 102 -8.61 5.73 2.53
C ASN A 102 -9.46 5.22 1.34
N ASN A 103 -9.12 4.04 0.84
CA ASN A 103 -9.82 3.43 -0.30
C ASN A 103 -10.88 2.44 0.20
N PRO A 104 -12.20 2.70 -0.04
CA PRO A 104 -13.27 1.82 0.42
C PRO A 104 -13.20 0.39 -0.14
N GLN A 105 -12.57 0.17 -1.30
CA GLN A 105 -12.40 -1.17 -1.86
C GLN A 105 -11.30 -1.94 -1.14
N VAL A 106 -10.19 -1.27 -0.81
CA VAL A 106 -9.10 -1.84 -0.02
C VAL A 106 -9.56 -2.11 1.42
N ASN A 107 -10.33 -1.18 2.00
CA ASN A 107 -10.86 -1.31 3.36
C ASN A 107 -11.84 -2.50 3.51
N LYS A 108 -12.54 -2.91 2.43
CA LYS A 108 -13.43 -4.08 2.42
C LYS A 108 -12.69 -5.41 2.30
N LEU A 109 -11.42 -5.42 1.93
CA LEU A 109 -10.66 -6.66 1.88
C LEU A 109 -10.51 -7.23 3.29
N SER A 110 -10.57 -8.55 3.42
CA SER A 110 -10.18 -9.20 4.67
C SER A 110 -8.67 -8.97 4.92
N ASP A 111 -8.24 -9.04 6.19
CA ASP A 111 -6.83 -8.87 6.53
C ASP A 111 -5.96 -9.93 5.83
N ASN A 112 -6.45 -11.16 5.75
CA ASN A 112 -5.76 -12.24 5.03
C ASN A 112 -5.65 -11.97 3.52
N ASP A 113 -6.68 -11.41 2.89
CA ASP A 113 -6.63 -11.08 1.46
C ASP A 113 -5.66 -9.94 1.20
N LEU A 114 -5.68 -8.89 2.02
CA LEU A 114 -4.75 -7.77 1.89
C LEU A 114 -3.30 -8.23 2.09
N LEU A 115 -3.02 -9.00 3.14
CA LEU A 115 -1.71 -9.59 3.39
C LEU A 115 -1.25 -10.48 2.22
N ARG A 116 -2.15 -11.32 1.69
CA ARG A 116 -1.84 -12.18 0.54
C ARG A 116 -1.52 -11.35 -0.71
N ILE A 117 -2.28 -10.29 -0.96
CA ILE A 117 -2.05 -9.39 -2.11
C ILE A 117 -0.68 -8.72 -1.99
N ILE A 118 -0.31 -8.21 -0.81
CA ILE A 118 1.01 -7.61 -0.60
C ILE A 118 2.11 -8.66 -0.74
N SER A 119 1.93 -9.84 -0.14
CA SER A 119 2.94 -10.89 -0.11
C SER A 119 3.19 -11.50 -1.50
N ALA A 120 2.13 -12.01 -2.13
CA ALA A 120 2.21 -12.80 -3.35
C ALA A 120 2.08 -11.96 -4.63
N GLY A 121 1.70 -10.69 -4.50
CA GLY A 121 1.39 -9.85 -5.67
C GLY A 121 0.08 -10.21 -6.35
N ILE A 122 -0.15 -9.62 -7.50
CA ILE A 122 -1.32 -9.86 -8.36
C ILE A 122 -0.81 -10.26 -9.74
N TYR A 123 -1.23 -11.42 -10.22
CA TYR A 123 -0.89 -11.93 -11.54
C TYR A 123 -2.13 -11.98 -12.41
N ASN A 124 -1.96 -11.68 -13.70
CA ASN A 124 -3.03 -11.83 -14.67
C ASN A 124 -3.15 -13.30 -15.09
N THR A 125 -4.16 -14.00 -14.55
CA THR A 125 -4.40 -15.43 -14.85
C THR A 125 -5.19 -15.66 -16.15
N ASN A 126 -5.70 -14.60 -16.79
CA ASN A 126 -6.56 -14.69 -17.98
C ASN A 126 -5.80 -14.76 -19.30
N THR A 127 -4.48 -14.78 -19.30
CA THR A 127 -3.67 -14.92 -20.50
C THR A 127 -3.07 -16.31 -20.56
N ASN A 128 -3.35 -17.07 -21.61
CA ASN A 128 -2.72 -18.36 -21.90
C ASN A 128 -1.20 -18.27 -22.14
N GLN A 129 -0.59 -17.11 -21.91
CA GLN A 129 0.82 -16.86 -22.14
C GLN A 129 1.36 -15.94 -21.04
N LEU A 130 2.23 -16.50 -20.21
CA LEU A 130 3.05 -15.84 -19.22
C LEU A 130 2.27 -15.16 -18.06
N ASN A 131 2.51 -15.65 -16.85
CA ASN A 131 2.07 -15.00 -15.60
C ASN A 131 2.76 -13.64 -15.46
N VAL A 132 2.15 -12.59 -16.04
CA VAL A 132 2.66 -11.22 -15.91
C VAL A 132 2.12 -10.64 -14.60
N ALA A 133 3.03 -10.25 -13.74
CA ALA A 133 2.69 -9.61 -12.48
C ALA A 133 2.12 -8.20 -12.74
N ILE A 134 0.87 -7.98 -12.35
CA ILE A 134 0.24 -6.65 -12.29
C ILE A 134 0.81 -5.88 -11.11
N MET A 135 1.00 -6.57 -10.00
CA MET A 135 1.72 -6.13 -8.81
C MET A 135 2.74 -7.22 -8.47
N PRO A 136 4.03 -6.90 -8.32
CA PRO A 136 5.03 -7.92 -7.99
C PRO A 136 4.79 -8.51 -6.61
N ALA A 137 5.29 -9.72 -6.39
CA ALA A 137 5.37 -10.30 -5.06
C ALA A 137 6.42 -9.55 -4.23
N TRP A 138 6.06 -9.22 -3.00
CA TRP A 138 6.97 -8.50 -2.11
C TRP A 138 7.57 -9.38 -1.02
N SER A 139 6.88 -10.43 -0.55
CA SER A 139 7.41 -11.33 0.48
C SER A 139 8.48 -12.27 -0.06
N GLU A 140 9.50 -12.54 0.74
CA GLU A 140 10.53 -13.54 0.49
C GLU A 140 9.97 -14.94 0.24
N ASP A 141 8.82 -15.27 0.85
CA ASP A 141 8.13 -16.55 0.62
C ASP A 141 7.64 -16.72 -0.82
N TYR A 142 7.52 -15.62 -1.57
CA TYR A 142 7.14 -15.60 -2.99
C TYR A 142 8.23 -15.02 -3.90
N GLY A 143 9.49 -14.98 -3.40
CA GLY A 143 10.65 -14.50 -4.15
C GLY A 143 10.82 -12.97 -4.17
N GLY A 144 10.10 -12.24 -3.33
CA GLY A 144 10.24 -10.80 -3.11
C GLY A 144 11.40 -10.46 -2.14
N PRO A 145 11.67 -9.16 -1.94
CA PRO A 145 12.78 -8.70 -1.10
C PRO A 145 12.42 -8.48 0.38
N LEU A 146 11.16 -8.64 0.79
CA LEU A 146 10.67 -8.24 2.12
C LEU A 146 10.41 -9.47 3.00
N THR A 147 10.76 -9.34 4.27
CA THR A 147 10.40 -10.33 5.28
C THR A 147 8.92 -10.30 5.62
N ASN A 148 8.42 -11.36 6.27
CA ASN A 148 7.02 -11.40 6.72
C ASN A 148 6.69 -10.29 7.73
N ILE A 149 7.67 -9.82 8.51
CA ILE A 149 7.49 -8.67 9.42
C ILE A 149 7.35 -7.37 8.61
N ASP A 150 8.12 -7.18 7.55
CA ASP A 150 8.01 -6.02 6.68
C ASP A 150 6.64 -5.97 5.99
N ILE A 151 6.12 -7.11 5.57
CA ILE A 151 4.75 -7.23 5.02
C ILE A 151 3.70 -6.80 6.06
N GLN A 152 3.85 -7.19 7.32
CA GLN A 152 2.97 -6.76 8.40
C GLN A 152 3.04 -5.24 8.61
N TYR A 153 4.21 -4.63 8.54
CA TYR A 153 4.36 -3.18 8.65
C TYR A 153 3.68 -2.43 7.50
N LEU A 154 3.77 -2.94 6.27
CA LEU A 154 3.04 -2.39 5.13
C LEU A 154 1.52 -2.55 5.29
N PHE A 155 1.07 -3.69 5.80
CA PHE A 155 -0.33 -3.94 6.11
C PHE A 155 -0.86 -2.94 7.14
N GLU A 156 -0.15 -2.73 8.25
CA GLU A 156 -0.53 -1.75 9.28
C GLU A 156 -0.56 -0.33 8.72
N LEU A 157 0.39 0.04 7.87
CA LEU A 157 0.37 1.33 7.19
C LEU A 157 -0.90 1.52 6.36
N ILE A 158 -1.27 0.55 5.55
CA ILE A 158 -2.46 0.62 4.70
C ILE A 158 -3.72 0.71 5.56
N ARG A 159 -3.82 -0.14 6.59
CA ARG A 159 -4.95 -0.16 7.54
C ARG A 159 -5.05 1.10 8.39
N SER A 160 -3.96 1.84 8.59
CA SER A 160 -3.97 3.10 9.34
C SER A 160 -4.85 4.17 8.71
N SER A 161 -5.15 4.06 7.44
CA SER A 161 -6.07 4.95 6.73
C SER A 161 -7.55 4.51 6.82
N ASP A 162 -7.84 3.40 7.50
CA ASP A 162 -9.19 2.86 7.70
C ASP A 162 -9.67 3.15 9.14
N PRO A 163 -10.57 4.15 9.35
CA PRO A 163 -11.04 4.50 10.69
C PRO A 163 -11.80 3.35 11.39
N ASP A 164 -12.51 2.53 10.63
CA ASP A 164 -13.28 1.41 11.19
C ASP A 164 -12.36 0.31 11.69
N TYR A 165 -11.29 0.01 10.96
CA TYR A 165 -10.25 -0.91 11.40
C TYR A 165 -9.56 -0.42 12.69
N LEU A 166 -9.15 0.85 12.75
CA LEU A 166 -8.51 1.43 13.92
C LEU A 166 -9.42 1.34 15.15
N LYS A 167 -10.69 1.70 14.99
CA LYS A 167 -11.69 1.64 16.07
C LYS A 167 -11.95 0.20 16.53
N ALA A 168 -12.13 -0.73 15.61
CA ALA A 168 -12.39 -2.15 15.93
C ALA A 168 -11.22 -2.78 16.69
N ASN A 169 -10.01 -2.35 16.41
CA ASN A 169 -8.79 -2.84 17.03
C ASN A 169 -8.34 -2.01 18.26
N GLY A 170 -9.07 -0.97 18.67
CA GLY A 170 -8.68 -0.09 19.79
C GLY A 170 -7.31 0.57 19.56
N LEU A 171 -7.02 0.96 18.32
CA LEU A 171 -5.80 1.64 17.92
C LEU A 171 -6.01 3.16 17.92
N PRO A 172 -4.95 3.96 18.17
CA PRO A 172 -5.07 5.40 18.10
C PRO A 172 -5.41 5.85 16.68
N ALA A 173 -6.20 6.91 16.58
CA ALA A 173 -6.48 7.56 15.30
C ALA A 173 -5.18 8.17 14.74
N GLY A 174 -4.94 7.97 13.47
CA GLY A 174 -3.77 8.51 12.77
C GLY A 174 -3.62 7.84 11.41
N ASN A 175 -3.15 8.59 10.42
CA ASN A 175 -2.91 8.09 9.08
C ASN A 175 -1.40 8.01 8.83
N GLY A 176 -0.86 6.80 8.78
CA GLY A 176 0.56 6.58 8.55
C GLY A 176 1.09 7.13 7.22
N PHE A 177 0.22 7.33 6.23
CA PHE A 177 0.61 7.93 4.95
C PHE A 177 1.04 9.40 5.06
N ASP A 178 0.67 10.12 6.12
CA ASP A 178 1.01 11.54 6.28
C ASP A 178 2.53 11.77 6.38
N GLN A 179 3.28 10.80 6.87
CA GLN A 179 4.74 10.86 7.01
C GLN A 179 5.50 10.43 5.74
N VAL A 180 4.86 9.70 4.83
CA VAL A 180 5.49 9.12 3.63
C VAL A 180 6.15 10.17 2.73
N PRO A 181 5.52 11.32 2.39
CA PRO A 181 6.14 12.32 1.52
C PRO A 181 7.48 12.82 2.03
N SER A 182 7.61 13.07 3.34
CA SER A 182 8.86 13.54 3.95
C SER A 182 9.97 12.48 3.90
N LEU A 183 9.60 11.19 4.03
CA LEU A 183 10.55 10.09 3.92
C LEU A 183 11.05 9.92 2.48
N ILE A 184 10.17 9.99 1.48
CA ILE A 184 10.57 9.94 0.07
C ILE A 184 11.47 11.13 -0.24
N GLN A 185 11.09 12.34 0.17
CA GLN A 185 11.88 13.55 -0.06
C GLN A 185 13.27 13.47 0.57
N LYS A 186 13.37 12.90 1.77
CA LYS A 186 14.65 12.71 2.49
C LYS A 186 15.53 11.67 1.80
N ASN A 187 14.96 10.53 1.40
CA ASN A 187 15.72 9.38 0.91
C ASN A 187 16.02 9.48 -0.59
N ASN A 188 15.12 10.08 -1.37
CA ASN A 188 15.26 10.25 -2.81
C ASN A 188 14.58 11.54 -3.28
N PRO A 189 15.20 12.72 -3.07
CA PRO A 189 14.61 14.03 -3.39
C PRO A 189 14.26 14.17 -4.88
N THR A 190 15.07 13.62 -5.77
CA THR A 190 14.81 13.67 -7.22
C THR A 190 13.58 12.88 -7.60
N ALA A 191 13.44 11.64 -7.10
CA ALA A 191 12.24 10.83 -7.34
C ALA A 191 11.00 11.46 -6.73
N TYR A 192 11.12 12.09 -5.55
CA TYR A 192 10.02 12.83 -4.92
C TYR A 192 9.55 14.00 -5.80
N GLN A 193 10.47 14.84 -6.27
CA GLN A 193 10.14 15.98 -7.12
C GLN A 193 9.50 15.54 -8.44
N THR A 194 10.03 14.48 -9.05
CA THR A 194 9.45 13.89 -10.26
C THR A 194 8.03 13.37 -10.01
N ALA A 195 7.81 12.64 -8.91
CA ALA A 195 6.50 12.10 -8.55
C ALA A 195 5.49 13.23 -8.28
N VAL A 196 5.86 14.25 -7.49
CA VAL A 196 4.98 15.40 -7.19
C VAL A 196 4.65 16.20 -8.46
N ALA A 197 5.62 16.41 -9.34
CA ALA A 197 5.38 17.07 -10.62
C ALA A 197 4.39 16.28 -11.50
N GLN A 198 4.53 14.97 -11.53
CA GLN A 198 3.61 14.08 -12.25
C GLN A 198 2.23 14.03 -11.59
N GLU A 199 2.14 14.02 -10.26
CA GLU A 199 0.89 14.07 -9.51
C GLU A 199 0.16 15.40 -9.68
N SER A 200 0.87 16.52 -9.70
CA SER A 200 0.30 17.87 -9.91
C SER A 200 -0.13 18.12 -11.36
N ALA A 201 0.56 17.51 -12.31
CA ALA A 201 0.21 17.55 -13.74
C ALA A 201 -0.83 16.47 -14.13
N GLY A 202 -1.30 15.66 -13.17
CA GLY A 202 -2.09 14.46 -13.38
C GLY A 202 -1.19 13.23 -13.54
N GLN A 203 -1.82 12.06 -13.50
CA GLN A 203 -1.16 10.74 -13.49
C GLN A 203 -0.07 10.55 -14.56
N PHE A 204 -0.16 11.27 -15.67
CA PHE A 204 0.70 11.09 -16.84
C PHE A 204 1.65 12.27 -17.11
N GLY A 205 1.67 13.28 -16.23
CA GLY A 205 2.47 14.50 -16.44
C GLY A 205 1.88 15.44 -17.49
N ASN A 206 2.73 16.31 -18.05
CA ASN A 206 2.34 17.19 -19.13
C ASN A 206 2.41 16.47 -20.49
N PRO A 207 1.46 16.71 -21.40
CA PRO A 207 1.51 16.10 -22.73
C PRO A 207 2.70 16.64 -23.53
N VAL A 208 3.36 15.74 -24.23
CA VAL A 208 4.29 16.12 -25.29
C VAL A 208 3.46 16.62 -26.48
N ASP A 209 3.62 17.90 -26.85
CA ASP A 209 2.87 18.50 -27.94
C ASP A 209 3.44 18.07 -29.31
N LEU A 210 2.69 17.23 -30.01
CA LEU A 210 3.02 16.72 -31.34
C LEU A 210 1.99 17.15 -32.39
N THR A 211 1.22 18.19 -32.13
CA THR A 211 0.14 18.69 -33.03
C THR A 211 0.64 19.19 -34.39
N SER A 212 1.93 19.50 -34.51
CA SER A 212 2.55 19.89 -35.78
C SER A 212 2.90 18.70 -36.68
N LYS A 213 2.84 17.46 -36.17
CA LYS A 213 3.25 16.25 -36.87
C LYS A 213 2.02 15.49 -37.40
N LYS A 214 2.07 15.04 -38.68
CA LYS A 214 1.07 14.17 -39.27
C LYS A 214 1.26 12.70 -38.89
N ASN A 215 2.50 12.29 -38.72
CA ASN A 215 2.86 10.92 -38.32
C ASN A 215 3.73 10.99 -37.09
N ILE A 216 3.43 10.17 -36.10
CA ILE A 216 4.19 10.06 -34.86
C ILE A 216 4.46 8.60 -34.50
N THR A 217 5.51 8.37 -33.74
CA THR A 217 5.82 7.06 -33.16
C THR A 217 5.74 7.12 -31.65
N ILE A 218 5.20 6.09 -31.05
CA ILE A 218 5.22 5.84 -29.60
C ILE A 218 5.90 4.49 -29.41
N ASP A 219 7.00 4.47 -28.71
CA ASP A 219 7.74 3.25 -28.44
C ASP A 219 7.15 2.51 -27.23
N MET A 220 7.08 1.20 -27.28
CA MET A 220 6.83 0.34 -26.13
C MET A 220 8.18 -0.17 -25.66
N VAL A 221 8.58 0.22 -24.46
CA VAL A 221 9.94 0.02 -23.94
C VAL A 221 9.91 -0.65 -22.58
N THR A 222 10.97 -1.39 -22.26
CA THR A 222 11.20 -1.84 -20.88
C THR A 222 11.27 -0.62 -19.97
N SER A 223 10.56 -0.65 -18.86
CA SER A 223 10.58 0.45 -17.90
C SER A 223 11.98 0.64 -17.32
N PRO A 224 12.58 1.83 -17.45
CA PRO A 224 13.80 2.11 -16.73
C PRO A 224 13.57 2.03 -15.23
N SER A 225 14.59 1.61 -14.49
CA SER A 225 14.52 1.56 -13.02
C SER A 225 14.08 2.92 -12.46
N GLY A 226 12.98 2.94 -11.71
CA GLY A 226 12.41 4.15 -11.16
C GLY A 226 11.36 4.87 -12.02
N ALA A 227 11.00 4.34 -13.18
CA ALA A 227 9.91 4.88 -14.00
C ALA A 227 8.53 4.62 -13.39
N SER A 228 7.56 5.47 -13.75
CA SER A 228 6.18 5.40 -13.27
C SER A 228 5.35 4.24 -13.84
N CYS A 229 5.88 3.57 -14.83
CA CYS A 229 5.28 2.39 -15.45
C CYS A 229 6.25 1.21 -15.31
N SER A 230 5.74 0.05 -14.89
CA SER A 230 6.52 -1.16 -14.68
C SER A 230 5.63 -2.37 -15.00
N PRO A 231 6.14 -3.42 -15.65
CA PRO A 231 7.52 -3.63 -16.11
C PRO A 231 7.83 -2.96 -17.44
N ALA A 232 6.85 -2.38 -18.15
CA ALA A 232 7.01 -1.75 -19.45
C ALA A 232 6.21 -0.44 -19.57
N CYS A 233 6.64 0.44 -20.47
CA CYS A 233 6.06 1.76 -20.71
C CYS A 233 5.73 2.01 -22.17
N TYR A 234 4.75 2.91 -22.42
CA TYR A 234 4.67 3.66 -23.66
C TYR A 234 5.51 4.93 -23.53
N ASP A 235 6.31 5.22 -24.53
CA ASP A 235 7.17 6.41 -24.55
C ASP A 235 6.97 7.18 -25.86
N PRO A 236 6.47 8.42 -25.83
CA PRO A 236 5.95 9.16 -24.65
C PRO A 236 4.64 8.61 -24.10
N VAL A 237 4.47 8.67 -22.76
CA VAL A 237 3.28 8.17 -22.05
C VAL A 237 2.06 9.06 -22.24
N TYR A 238 2.26 10.36 -22.50
CA TYR A 238 1.18 11.33 -22.72
C TYR A 238 1.53 12.25 -23.87
N VAL A 239 0.72 12.19 -24.92
CA VAL A 239 0.94 12.99 -26.13
C VAL A 239 -0.31 13.79 -26.48
N LYS A 240 -0.09 15.01 -27.03
CA LYS A 240 -1.13 15.85 -27.61
C LYS A 240 -1.01 15.81 -29.13
N VAL A 241 -2.10 15.44 -29.79
CA VAL A 241 -2.16 15.22 -31.25
C VAL A 241 -3.41 15.81 -31.87
N LYS A 242 -3.41 16.03 -33.19
CA LYS A 242 -4.60 16.45 -33.95
C LYS A 242 -5.40 15.26 -34.47
N VAL A 243 -6.67 15.49 -34.71
CA VAL A 243 -7.47 14.60 -35.53
C VAL A 243 -6.79 14.47 -36.90
N GLY A 244 -6.72 13.26 -37.42
CA GLY A 244 -6.01 12.95 -38.68
C GLY A 244 -4.52 12.59 -38.49
N THR A 245 -3.95 12.74 -37.28
CA THR A 245 -2.60 12.25 -37.02
C THR A 245 -2.55 10.73 -37.02
N THR A 246 -1.58 10.17 -37.77
CA THR A 246 -1.32 8.72 -37.74
C THR A 246 -0.28 8.40 -36.65
N ILE A 247 -0.67 7.53 -35.74
CA ILE A 247 0.17 7.07 -34.64
C ILE A 247 0.62 5.64 -34.94
N THR A 248 1.93 5.38 -34.84
CA THR A 248 2.50 4.04 -34.95
C THR A 248 3.14 3.68 -33.60
N TRP A 249 2.60 2.67 -32.94
CA TRP A 249 3.27 2.08 -31.77
C TRP A 249 4.28 1.05 -32.26
N VAL A 250 5.49 1.10 -31.71
CA VAL A 250 6.59 0.18 -32.06
C VAL A 250 7.05 -0.53 -30.80
N ASN A 251 7.02 -1.84 -30.81
CA ASN A 251 7.52 -2.60 -29.68
C ASN A 251 9.06 -2.69 -29.72
N LYS A 252 9.71 -1.96 -28.82
CA LYS A 252 11.18 -1.99 -28.58
C LYS A 252 11.56 -2.87 -27.40
N ASP A 253 10.55 -3.40 -26.69
CA ASP A 253 10.76 -4.31 -25.58
C ASP A 253 10.97 -5.76 -26.08
N THR A 254 11.49 -6.61 -25.21
CA THR A 254 11.62 -8.06 -25.45
C THR A 254 10.32 -8.82 -25.22
N GLN A 255 9.35 -8.20 -24.54
CA GLN A 255 8.04 -8.78 -24.24
C GLN A 255 6.98 -8.38 -25.28
N ALA A 256 5.94 -9.19 -25.37
CA ALA A 256 4.79 -8.92 -26.22
C ALA A 256 3.86 -7.89 -25.57
N HIS A 257 3.35 -6.94 -26.37
CA HIS A 257 2.45 -5.89 -25.90
C HIS A 257 1.17 -5.79 -26.74
N THR A 258 0.18 -5.07 -26.20
CA THR A 258 -1.02 -4.63 -26.94
C THR A 258 -1.21 -3.13 -26.78
N VAL A 259 -2.03 -2.54 -27.64
CA VAL A 259 -2.44 -1.15 -27.56
C VAL A 259 -3.97 -1.13 -27.63
N THR A 260 -4.63 -0.87 -26.50
CA THR A 260 -6.07 -1.04 -26.34
C THR A 260 -6.71 0.19 -25.70
N ALA A 261 -7.57 0.89 -26.42
CA ALA A 261 -8.26 2.08 -25.93
C ALA A 261 -9.30 1.74 -24.85
N LEU A 262 -9.49 2.66 -23.90
CA LEU A 262 -10.47 2.58 -22.82
C LEU A 262 -11.63 3.56 -23.07
N GLN A 263 -12.84 3.16 -22.67
CA GLN A 263 -14.05 4.00 -22.77
C GLN A 263 -14.01 5.19 -21.79
N THR A 264 -13.33 5.05 -20.67
CA THR A 264 -13.28 6.04 -19.59
C THR A 264 -11.87 6.11 -19.00
N GLU A 265 -11.64 7.14 -18.17
CA GLU A 265 -10.42 7.31 -17.37
C GLU A 265 -10.34 6.35 -16.17
N ASP A 266 -11.38 5.55 -15.91
CA ASP A 266 -11.39 4.60 -14.81
C ASP A 266 -10.45 3.42 -15.08
N LEU A 267 -9.20 3.57 -14.64
CA LEU A 267 -8.16 2.56 -14.78
C LEU A 267 -8.37 1.34 -13.86
N ASN A 268 -9.31 1.40 -12.92
CA ASN A 268 -9.68 0.26 -12.08
C ASN A 268 -10.70 -0.65 -12.77
N ASN A 269 -11.57 -0.05 -13.61
CA ASN A 269 -12.57 -0.77 -14.40
C ASN A 269 -12.33 -0.53 -15.89
N LYS A 270 -11.31 -1.20 -16.44
CA LYS A 270 -10.82 -1.03 -17.80
C LYS A 270 -11.83 -1.53 -18.86
N LYS A 271 -12.85 -0.73 -19.13
CA LYS A 271 -13.78 -0.98 -20.23
C LYS A 271 -13.13 -0.65 -21.57
N ILE A 272 -12.99 -1.64 -22.44
CA ILE A 272 -12.36 -1.50 -23.76
C ILE A 272 -13.26 -0.71 -24.71
N ALA A 273 -12.68 0.27 -25.42
CA ALA A 273 -13.28 1.00 -26.54
C ALA A 273 -12.77 0.43 -27.86
N SER A 274 -13.20 -0.77 -28.19
CA SER A 274 -12.75 -1.48 -29.41
C SER A 274 -13.09 -0.76 -30.71
N ASN A 275 -14.12 0.12 -30.69
CA ASN A 275 -14.49 0.98 -31.82
C ASN A 275 -13.52 2.15 -32.05
N ILE A 276 -12.60 2.42 -31.12
CA ILE A 276 -11.56 3.43 -31.30
C ILE A 276 -10.29 2.74 -31.78
N PHE A 277 -9.59 1.99 -30.94
CA PHE A 277 -8.52 1.11 -31.36
C PHE A 277 -8.28 -0.02 -30.34
N ASP A 278 -7.96 -1.18 -30.87
CA ASP A 278 -7.53 -2.35 -30.12
C ASP A 278 -6.67 -3.23 -31.02
N SER A 279 -5.40 -3.41 -30.67
CA SER A 279 -4.50 -4.34 -31.39
C SER A 279 -4.90 -5.80 -31.18
N GLY A 280 -5.73 -6.07 -30.16
CA GLY A 280 -6.26 -7.39 -29.82
C GLY A 280 -5.28 -8.26 -29.04
N LEU A 281 -5.84 -9.00 -28.09
CA LEU A 281 -5.07 -9.93 -27.25
C LEU A 281 -4.56 -11.15 -28.05
N SER A 282 -5.31 -11.56 -29.09
CA SER A 282 -4.94 -12.72 -29.91
C SER A 282 -3.83 -12.45 -30.93
N LYS A 283 -3.48 -11.18 -31.13
CA LYS A 283 -2.43 -10.75 -32.07
C LYS A 283 -1.47 -9.78 -31.38
N PRO A 284 -0.67 -10.24 -30.42
CA PRO A 284 0.24 -9.37 -29.70
C PRO A 284 1.28 -8.73 -30.64
N ILE A 285 1.68 -7.53 -30.30
CA ILE A 285 2.77 -6.83 -30.97
C ILE A 285 4.08 -7.36 -30.42
N MET A 286 4.75 -8.23 -31.18
CA MET A 286 6.04 -8.82 -30.80
C MET A 286 7.16 -7.79 -30.92
N THR A 287 8.34 -8.11 -30.41
CA THR A 287 9.55 -7.27 -30.52
C THR A 287 9.76 -6.80 -31.96
N ASN A 288 9.96 -5.51 -32.17
CA ASN A 288 10.02 -4.80 -33.46
C ASN A 288 8.72 -4.82 -34.28
N GLY A 289 7.64 -5.41 -33.75
CA GLY A 289 6.32 -5.33 -34.36
C GLY A 289 5.71 -3.94 -34.16
N THR A 290 4.69 -3.63 -34.96
CA THR A 290 4.02 -2.33 -34.97
C THR A 290 2.50 -2.45 -34.97
N PHE A 291 1.84 -1.42 -34.43
CA PHE A 291 0.40 -1.21 -34.57
C PHE A 291 0.17 0.25 -34.98
N THR A 292 -0.74 0.49 -35.92
CA THR A 292 -0.97 1.84 -36.45
C THR A 292 -2.43 2.21 -36.33
N TYR A 293 -2.70 3.46 -35.96
CA TYR A 293 -4.04 4.03 -35.87
C TYR A 293 -4.03 5.49 -36.31
N THR A 294 -5.01 5.90 -37.10
CA THR A 294 -5.23 7.31 -37.44
C THR A 294 -6.30 7.90 -36.53
N VAL A 295 -5.96 8.96 -35.84
CA VAL A 295 -6.84 9.64 -34.85
C VAL A 295 -8.10 10.16 -35.55
N THR A 296 -9.25 9.71 -35.08
CA THR A 296 -10.55 10.04 -35.67
C THR A 296 -11.34 11.05 -34.83
N MET A 297 -12.37 11.64 -35.42
CA MET A 297 -13.35 12.44 -34.67
C MET A 297 -14.11 11.61 -33.65
N ALA A 298 -14.27 10.29 -33.83
CA ALA A 298 -14.83 9.40 -32.82
C ALA A 298 -13.96 9.31 -31.56
N ALA A 299 -12.64 9.27 -31.75
CA ALA A 299 -11.70 9.31 -30.65
C ALA A 299 -11.72 10.66 -29.90
N TYR A 300 -11.79 11.77 -30.64
CA TYR A 300 -11.92 13.12 -30.07
C TYR A 300 -13.20 13.26 -29.22
N ASN A 301 -14.31 12.68 -29.65
CA ASN A 301 -15.60 12.77 -28.97
C ASN A 301 -15.85 11.68 -27.93
N LEU A 302 -14.88 10.78 -27.69
CA LEU A 302 -15.06 9.67 -26.77
C LEU A 302 -15.30 10.14 -25.33
N ASN A 303 -14.53 11.12 -24.88
CA ASN A 303 -14.61 11.71 -23.55
C ASN A 303 -14.73 13.24 -23.63
N LYS A 304 -15.36 13.86 -22.64
CA LYS A 304 -15.59 15.32 -22.59
C LYS A 304 -14.29 16.13 -22.52
N ASP A 305 -13.23 15.58 -21.97
CA ASP A 305 -11.89 16.17 -21.86
C ASP A 305 -11.02 15.88 -23.09
N HIS A 306 -11.58 15.22 -24.10
CA HIS A 306 -10.91 14.86 -25.35
C HIS A 306 -9.67 13.98 -25.17
N LYS A 307 -9.65 13.22 -24.06
CA LYS A 307 -8.59 12.26 -23.77
C LYS A 307 -9.03 10.84 -24.11
N VAL A 308 -8.14 10.08 -24.71
CA VAL A 308 -8.27 8.64 -24.90
C VAL A 308 -7.20 7.95 -24.07
N TYR A 309 -7.65 7.28 -23.02
CA TYR A 309 -6.80 6.43 -22.20
C TYR A 309 -6.63 5.10 -22.90
N TYR A 310 -5.43 4.51 -22.82
CA TYR A 310 -5.17 3.20 -23.39
C TYR A 310 -4.14 2.44 -22.57
N TYR A 311 -4.13 1.12 -22.72
CA TYR A 311 -3.29 0.25 -21.92
C TYR A 311 -2.84 -0.99 -22.68
N CYS A 312 -1.86 -1.71 -22.10
CA CYS A 312 -1.49 -3.04 -22.55
C CYS A 312 -2.31 -4.10 -21.81
N GLN A 313 -2.96 -5.00 -22.54
CA GLN A 313 -3.78 -6.06 -21.91
C GLN A 313 -2.92 -7.13 -21.22
N TYR A 314 -1.65 -7.31 -21.64
CA TYR A 314 -0.70 -8.20 -20.97
C TYR A 314 -0.09 -7.56 -19.72
N HIS A 315 0.08 -6.22 -19.73
CA HIS A 315 0.68 -5.45 -18.64
C HIS A 315 -0.29 -4.33 -18.21
N PRO A 316 -1.30 -4.65 -17.39
CA PRO A 316 -2.36 -3.68 -17.05
C PRO A 316 -1.91 -2.39 -16.35
N SER A 317 -0.70 -2.38 -15.80
CA SER A 317 -0.03 -1.19 -15.25
C SER A 317 0.59 -0.29 -16.33
N MET A 318 0.81 -0.82 -17.54
CA MET A 318 1.31 -0.08 -18.69
C MET A 318 0.14 0.68 -19.32
N VAL A 319 -0.04 1.92 -18.90
CA VAL A 319 -1.14 2.82 -19.33
C VAL A 319 -0.59 4.11 -19.90
N ALA A 320 -1.33 4.72 -20.82
CA ALA A 320 -0.94 5.99 -21.44
C ALA A 320 -2.16 6.79 -21.92
N VAL A 321 -1.95 8.01 -22.40
CA VAL A 321 -3.01 8.96 -22.75
C VAL A 321 -2.71 9.68 -24.06
N LEU A 322 -3.74 9.81 -24.88
CA LEU A 322 -3.79 10.73 -26.03
C LEU A 322 -4.69 11.92 -25.65
N LEU A 323 -4.19 13.15 -25.67
CA LEU A 323 -4.99 14.37 -25.68
C LEU A 323 -5.21 14.76 -27.16
N ILE A 324 -6.45 14.75 -27.59
CA ILE A 324 -6.79 15.00 -28.99
C ILE A 324 -7.32 16.44 -29.13
N VAL A 325 -6.85 17.13 -30.13
CA VAL A 325 -7.35 18.43 -30.53
C VAL A 325 -7.84 18.37 -31.96
N PRO A 326 -8.78 19.25 -32.36
CA PRO A 326 -9.35 19.25 -33.72
C PRO A 326 -8.34 19.65 -34.80
#